data_20798183c1ccb2c463d546825f1d566f
#
_entry.id   20798183c1ccb2c463d546825f1d566f
#
_cell.length_a   1.000
_cell.length_b   1.000
_cell.length_c   1.000
_cell.angle_alpha   90.00
_cell.angle_beta   90.00
_cell.angle_gamma   90.00
#
_symmetry.space_group_name_H-M   'P 1'
#
loop_
_entity.id
_entity.type
_entity.pdbx_description
1 polymer ?
#
loop_
_entity_poly.entity_id
_entity_poly.type
_entity_poly.pdbx_seq_one_letter_code
_entity_poly.pdbx_strand_id
1 'polypeptide(L)'
;NCVIEQSGHGTVTIGSVEKYITDAAWENGWVKPVKVEQELKQSIGIIGAGPAGLATAEELRKFGYQVTIYDRYDRAGGLLIYGIPNFKLEKNVVERRTEILKKSGIKFVQNFEVGKNKSLKELKKDHDAILIATGVYKSREIDIPGSNLKNIYPAMQYLTASNRKGLGDKVELFDNGTLNAEGKDIVVIGGGDTAMDCVRTAIRQNAKSVKCLYRRDKANMPGSSREVNNAEEEGVEFKWLSSPTKFLGTEKVESVEVVKMILGQEDSSGRKKPVIQSGTESIIKADLVIKSLGFDPENIPTLFGEKELSVTRWGTINIDL
;
A
#
# COMPACT_ATOMS: atom_id res chain seq x y z
N ASN A 1 2.21 13.27 -16.54
CA ASN A 1 3.39 14.08 -16.88
C ASN A 1 3.75 14.03 -18.38
N CYS A 2 2.73 14.07 -19.24
CA CYS A 2 2.95 14.13 -20.69
C CYS A 2 3.31 15.55 -21.09
N VAL A 3 4.47 15.75 -21.71
CA VAL A 3 4.91 17.10 -22.19
C VAL A 3 4.00 17.69 -23.27
N ILE A 4 3.24 16.85 -23.98
CA ILE A 4 2.28 17.29 -25.00
C ILE A 4 1.11 18.07 -24.37
N GLU A 5 0.74 17.80 -23.11
CA GLU A 5 -0.27 18.58 -22.41
C GLU A 5 0.11 20.06 -22.28
N GLN A 6 1.41 20.34 -22.12
CA GLN A 6 1.94 21.70 -22.00
C GLN A 6 1.77 22.51 -23.29
N SER A 7 1.60 21.84 -24.42
CA SER A 7 1.36 22.49 -25.74
C SER A 7 -0.13 22.72 -26.04
N GLY A 8 -1.04 22.43 -25.11
CA GLY A 8 -2.47 22.64 -25.28
C GLY A 8 -3.21 21.57 -26.11
N HIS A 9 -2.53 20.49 -26.50
CA HIS A 9 -3.13 19.40 -27.28
C HIS A 9 -3.72 18.26 -26.45
N GLY A 10 -3.78 18.42 -25.12
CA GLY A 10 -4.23 17.39 -24.19
C GLY A 10 -3.17 16.30 -23.94
N THR A 11 -3.45 15.45 -22.95
CA THR A 11 -2.53 14.36 -22.57
C THR A 11 -2.67 13.16 -23.49
N VAL A 12 -1.54 12.53 -23.83
CA VAL A 12 -1.54 11.20 -24.43
C VAL A 12 -1.79 10.15 -23.35
N THR A 13 -2.68 9.18 -23.61
CA THR A 13 -3.03 8.07 -22.71
C THR A 13 -1.95 6.98 -22.72
N ILE A 14 -0.70 7.35 -22.39
CA ILE A 14 0.49 6.47 -22.47
C ILE A 14 0.23 5.16 -21.71
N GLY A 15 -0.23 5.24 -20.47
CA GLY A 15 -0.48 4.05 -19.64
C GLY A 15 -1.53 3.11 -20.23
N SER A 16 -2.54 3.61 -20.96
CA SER A 16 -3.52 2.77 -21.64
C SER A 16 -2.91 2.07 -22.86
N VAL A 17 -2.01 2.75 -23.58
CA VAL A 17 -1.27 2.16 -24.72
C VAL A 17 -0.33 1.07 -24.21
N GLU A 18 0.45 1.32 -23.16
CA GLU A 18 1.34 0.34 -22.53
C GLU A 18 0.56 -0.88 -22.03
N LYS A 19 -0.58 -0.65 -21.36
CA LYS A 19 -1.48 -1.73 -20.93
C LYS A 19 -1.92 -2.59 -22.12
N TYR A 20 -2.43 -1.97 -23.18
CA TYR A 20 -2.89 -2.68 -24.36
C TYR A 20 -1.79 -3.53 -24.99
N ILE A 21 -0.60 -2.97 -25.21
CA ILE A 21 0.56 -3.68 -25.77
C ILE A 21 0.94 -4.87 -24.88
N THR A 22 0.99 -4.65 -23.57
CA THR A 22 1.35 -5.69 -22.61
C THR A 22 0.32 -6.81 -22.58
N ASP A 23 -0.96 -6.47 -22.52
CA ASP A 23 -2.03 -7.49 -22.51
C ASP A 23 -2.05 -8.28 -23.81
N ALA A 24 -1.94 -7.64 -24.99
CA ALA A 24 -1.81 -8.31 -26.26
C ALA A 24 -0.59 -9.24 -26.33
N ALA A 25 0.55 -8.85 -25.76
CA ALA A 25 1.73 -9.70 -25.68
C ALA A 25 1.50 -10.96 -24.83
N TRP A 26 0.76 -10.85 -23.74
CA TRP A 26 0.36 -11.99 -22.90
C TRP A 26 -0.63 -12.91 -23.63
N GLU A 27 -1.68 -12.35 -24.24
CA GLU A 27 -2.71 -13.09 -24.97
C GLU A 27 -2.13 -13.90 -26.14
N ASN A 28 -1.19 -13.31 -26.87
CA ASN A 28 -0.48 -13.97 -27.98
C ASN A 28 0.65 -14.90 -27.49
N GLY A 29 0.87 -15.02 -26.19
CA GLY A 29 1.90 -15.88 -25.63
C GLY A 29 3.33 -15.44 -25.99
N TRP A 30 3.55 -14.15 -26.27
CA TRP A 30 4.89 -13.59 -26.56
C TRP A 30 5.71 -13.41 -25.30
N VAL A 31 5.07 -13.19 -24.16
CA VAL A 31 5.76 -13.14 -22.87
C VAL A 31 6.18 -14.54 -22.47
N LYS A 32 7.47 -14.80 -22.44
CA LYS A 32 8.07 -16.11 -22.15
C LYS A 32 8.87 -16.07 -20.85
N PRO A 33 9.04 -17.21 -20.16
CA PRO A 33 10.00 -17.32 -19.08
C PRO A 33 11.41 -16.96 -19.57
N VAL A 34 12.20 -16.38 -18.69
CA VAL A 34 13.62 -16.10 -18.95
C VAL A 34 14.31 -17.41 -19.28
N LYS A 35 14.97 -17.47 -20.44
CA LYS A 35 15.88 -18.57 -20.79
C LYS A 35 17.29 -18.11 -20.44
N VAL A 36 17.93 -18.83 -19.56
CA VAL A 36 19.32 -18.58 -19.15
C VAL A 36 20.25 -19.31 -20.09
N GLU A 37 21.19 -18.60 -20.71
CA GLU A 37 22.18 -19.20 -21.59
C GLU A 37 23.23 -19.98 -20.81
N GLN A 38 23.66 -19.42 -19.66
CA GLN A 38 24.65 -20.04 -18.78
C GLN A 38 24.25 -19.84 -17.32
N GLU A 39 24.04 -20.95 -16.61
CA GLU A 39 23.81 -20.90 -15.16
C GLU A 39 25.09 -20.53 -14.42
N LEU A 40 25.00 -19.51 -13.59
CA LEU A 40 26.06 -19.12 -12.67
C LEU A 40 25.94 -19.94 -11.36
N LYS A 41 27.08 -20.12 -10.70
CA LYS A 41 27.10 -20.79 -9.38
C LYS A 41 26.63 -19.86 -8.25
N GLN A 42 26.72 -18.55 -8.46
CA GLN A 42 26.38 -17.55 -7.48
C GLN A 42 24.88 -17.53 -7.22
N SER A 43 24.54 -17.44 -5.94
CA SER A 43 23.20 -17.46 -5.40
C SER A 43 22.85 -16.11 -4.77
N ILE A 44 21.68 -15.57 -5.12
CA ILE A 44 21.18 -14.29 -4.59
C ILE A 44 19.89 -14.54 -3.80
N GLY A 45 19.88 -14.15 -2.54
CA GLY A 45 18.67 -14.09 -1.72
C GLY A 45 17.99 -12.73 -1.80
N ILE A 46 16.68 -12.68 -2.03
CA ILE A 46 15.90 -11.45 -2.04
C ILE A 46 14.87 -11.53 -0.92
N ILE A 47 14.83 -10.53 -0.05
CA ILE A 47 13.87 -10.44 1.05
C ILE A 47 12.77 -9.47 0.66
N GLY A 48 11.60 -10.02 0.35
CA GLY A 48 10.41 -9.30 -0.12
C GLY A 48 10.05 -9.63 -1.57
N ALA A 49 8.85 -10.17 -1.78
CA ALA A 49 8.27 -10.48 -3.09
C ALA A 49 7.37 -9.35 -3.64
N GLY A 50 7.62 -8.12 -3.24
CA GLY A 50 6.97 -6.93 -3.79
C GLY A 50 7.55 -6.54 -5.17
N PRO A 51 7.07 -5.43 -5.77
CA PRO A 51 7.51 -5.00 -7.12
C PRO A 51 9.03 -4.92 -7.28
N ALA A 52 9.74 -4.36 -6.30
CA ALA A 52 11.20 -4.23 -6.34
C ALA A 52 11.89 -5.59 -6.35
N GLY A 53 11.48 -6.49 -5.45
CA GLY A 53 12.06 -7.84 -5.38
C GLY A 53 11.79 -8.67 -6.64
N LEU A 54 10.57 -8.61 -7.17
CA LEU A 54 10.19 -9.33 -8.39
C LEU A 54 10.95 -8.83 -9.61
N ALA A 55 11.09 -7.50 -9.78
CA ALA A 55 11.82 -6.91 -10.90
C ALA A 55 13.31 -7.26 -10.83
N THR A 56 13.93 -7.11 -9.65
CA THR A 56 15.34 -7.46 -9.46
C THR A 56 15.60 -8.95 -9.68
N ALA A 57 14.69 -9.81 -9.20
CA ALA A 57 14.80 -11.25 -9.41
C ALA A 57 14.83 -11.63 -10.90
N GLU A 58 13.98 -11.00 -11.71
CA GLU A 58 13.97 -11.24 -13.14
C GLU A 58 15.26 -10.81 -13.81
N GLU A 59 15.74 -9.58 -13.50
CA GLU A 59 16.98 -9.07 -14.09
C GLU A 59 18.18 -9.94 -13.70
N LEU A 60 18.33 -10.30 -12.43
CA LEU A 60 19.41 -11.20 -12.00
C LEU A 60 19.32 -12.56 -12.68
N ARG A 61 18.09 -13.06 -12.88
CA ARG A 61 17.89 -14.35 -13.57
C ARG A 61 18.31 -14.29 -15.03
N LYS A 62 18.12 -13.17 -15.73
CA LYS A 62 18.59 -12.96 -17.10
C LYS A 62 20.13 -13.10 -17.21
N PHE A 63 20.84 -12.68 -16.17
CA PHE A 63 22.29 -12.83 -16.08
C PHE A 63 22.77 -14.22 -15.64
N GLY A 64 21.86 -15.15 -15.36
CA GLY A 64 22.18 -16.52 -14.98
C GLY A 64 22.32 -16.79 -13.49
N TYR A 65 22.13 -15.81 -12.62
CA TYR A 65 22.21 -16.00 -11.18
C TYR A 65 21.09 -16.94 -10.67
N GLN A 66 21.41 -17.74 -9.65
CA GLN A 66 20.42 -18.51 -8.89
C GLN A 66 19.71 -17.56 -7.93
N VAL A 67 18.39 -17.40 -8.08
CA VAL A 67 17.63 -16.42 -7.30
C VAL A 67 16.60 -17.13 -6.42
N THR A 68 16.58 -16.77 -5.14
CA THR A 68 15.54 -17.19 -4.17
C THR A 68 14.92 -15.96 -3.53
N ILE A 69 13.60 -15.83 -3.60
CA ILE A 69 12.82 -14.76 -2.97
C ILE A 69 12.16 -15.32 -1.71
N TYR A 70 12.37 -14.63 -0.58
CA TYR A 70 11.76 -14.92 0.71
C TYR A 70 10.69 -13.87 1.01
N ASP A 71 9.47 -14.29 1.35
CA ASP A 71 8.41 -13.35 1.70
C ASP A 71 7.59 -13.85 2.89
N ARG A 72 7.23 -12.93 3.79
CA ARG A 72 6.44 -13.24 4.99
C ARG A 72 4.98 -13.59 4.69
N TYR A 73 4.50 -13.23 3.51
CA TYR A 73 3.14 -13.52 3.06
C TYR A 73 3.06 -14.83 2.27
N ASP A 74 1.85 -15.34 2.15
CA ASP A 74 1.51 -16.57 1.44
C ASP A 74 1.46 -16.41 -0.09
N ARG A 75 1.43 -15.17 -0.59
CA ARG A 75 1.44 -14.84 -2.02
C ARG A 75 2.48 -13.78 -2.34
N ALA A 76 3.15 -13.93 -3.48
CA ALA A 76 4.03 -12.90 -4.02
C ALA A 76 3.22 -11.75 -4.64
N GLY A 77 3.83 -10.58 -4.72
CA GLY A 77 3.25 -9.35 -5.25
C GLY A 77 3.29 -8.18 -4.27
N GLY A 78 3.47 -8.42 -2.97
CA GLY A 78 3.47 -7.36 -1.96
C GLY A 78 2.21 -6.51 -2.02
N LEU A 79 2.36 -5.19 -2.18
CA LEU A 79 1.21 -4.28 -2.31
C LEU A 79 0.40 -4.49 -3.59
N LEU A 80 0.95 -5.08 -4.64
CA LEU A 80 0.20 -5.39 -5.87
C LEU A 80 -0.90 -6.41 -5.60
N ILE A 81 -0.64 -7.40 -4.73
CA ILE A 81 -1.61 -8.45 -4.42
C ILE A 81 -2.52 -8.07 -3.26
N TYR A 82 -1.99 -7.44 -2.18
CA TYR A 82 -2.73 -7.20 -0.94
C TYR A 82 -3.07 -5.73 -0.66
N GLY A 83 -2.40 -4.76 -1.29
CA GLY A 83 -2.62 -3.33 -1.07
C GLY A 83 -3.57 -2.72 -2.10
N ILE A 84 -3.20 -2.74 -3.37
CA ILE A 84 -3.97 -2.13 -4.45
C ILE A 84 -5.30 -2.88 -4.62
N PRO A 85 -6.46 -2.19 -4.64
CA PRO A 85 -7.76 -2.84 -4.84
C PRO A 85 -7.88 -3.54 -6.20
N ASN A 86 -8.67 -4.63 -6.26
CA ASN A 86 -8.85 -5.42 -7.48
C ASN A 86 -9.41 -4.61 -8.66
N PHE A 87 -10.26 -3.61 -8.39
CA PHE A 87 -10.82 -2.74 -9.44
C PHE A 87 -9.78 -1.80 -10.09
N LYS A 88 -8.60 -1.63 -9.47
CA LYS A 88 -7.46 -0.86 -10.04
C LYS A 88 -6.42 -1.79 -10.67
N LEU A 89 -6.21 -2.96 -10.07
CA LEU A 89 -5.26 -3.96 -10.54
C LEU A 89 -5.81 -5.36 -10.28
N GLU A 90 -6.28 -6.01 -11.33
CA GLU A 90 -6.78 -7.38 -11.29
C GLU A 90 -5.69 -8.35 -10.81
N LYS A 91 -6.03 -9.25 -9.89
CA LYS A 91 -5.05 -10.12 -9.22
C LYS A 91 -4.45 -11.17 -10.13
N ASN A 92 -5.20 -11.62 -11.15
CA ASN A 92 -4.69 -12.49 -12.20
C ASN A 92 -3.47 -11.90 -12.93
N VAL A 93 -3.40 -10.57 -13.10
CA VAL A 93 -2.24 -9.87 -13.70
C VAL A 93 -0.99 -10.05 -12.84
N VAL A 94 -1.14 -9.97 -11.52
CA VAL A 94 -0.03 -10.19 -10.57
C VAL A 94 0.36 -11.67 -10.54
N GLU A 95 -0.61 -12.57 -10.52
CA GLU A 95 -0.39 -14.01 -10.51
C GLU A 95 0.29 -14.50 -11.78
N ARG A 96 -0.20 -14.10 -12.98
CA ARG A 96 0.46 -14.48 -14.26
C ARG A 96 1.92 -14.05 -14.30
N ARG A 97 2.24 -12.86 -13.72
CA ARG A 97 3.62 -12.37 -13.63
C ARG A 97 4.47 -13.24 -12.71
N THR A 98 3.95 -13.60 -11.54
CA THR A 98 4.64 -14.46 -10.59
C THR A 98 4.91 -15.85 -11.17
N GLU A 99 3.93 -16.41 -11.90
CA GLU A 99 4.07 -17.73 -12.54
C GLU A 99 5.15 -17.75 -13.63
N ILE A 100 5.27 -16.68 -14.43
CA ILE A 100 6.38 -16.55 -15.39
C ILE A 100 7.74 -16.55 -14.70
N LEU A 101 7.86 -15.83 -13.57
CA LEU A 101 9.10 -15.79 -12.79
C LEU A 101 9.46 -17.15 -12.19
N LYS A 102 8.48 -17.91 -11.68
CA LYS A 102 8.68 -19.28 -11.24
C LYS A 102 9.18 -20.19 -12.39
N LYS A 103 8.51 -20.09 -13.55
CA LYS A 103 8.92 -20.82 -14.76
C LYS A 103 10.31 -20.41 -15.26
N SER A 104 10.79 -19.24 -14.92
CA SER A 104 12.16 -18.79 -15.18
C SER A 104 13.21 -19.39 -14.23
N GLY A 105 12.79 -20.25 -13.29
CA GLY A 105 13.68 -20.89 -12.33
C GLY A 105 13.95 -20.09 -11.05
N ILE A 106 13.21 -19.00 -10.82
CA ILE A 106 13.26 -18.24 -9.56
C ILE A 106 12.51 -19.03 -8.47
N LYS A 107 13.17 -19.26 -7.34
CA LYS A 107 12.57 -19.94 -6.19
C LYS A 107 11.82 -18.95 -5.32
N PHE A 108 10.62 -19.31 -4.88
CA PHE A 108 9.80 -18.52 -3.95
C PHE A 108 9.61 -19.29 -2.65
N VAL A 109 9.98 -18.68 -1.54
CA VAL A 109 9.80 -19.21 -0.18
C VAL A 109 8.82 -18.27 0.53
N GLN A 110 7.54 -18.64 0.48
CA GLN A 110 6.45 -17.90 1.08
C GLN A 110 6.25 -18.28 2.55
N ASN A 111 5.50 -17.46 3.31
CA ASN A 111 5.31 -17.62 4.75
C ASN A 111 6.64 -17.69 5.52
N PHE A 112 7.63 -16.98 5.02
CA PHE A 112 8.98 -16.96 5.58
C PHE A 112 9.33 -15.55 6.06
N GLU A 113 9.40 -15.39 7.37
CA GLU A 113 9.74 -14.12 8.01
C GLU A 113 11.18 -14.13 8.49
N VAL A 114 11.99 -13.27 7.88
CA VAL A 114 13.39 -13.09 8.30
C VAL A 114 13.44 -12.53 9.71
N GLY A 115 14.29 -13.12 10.54
CA GLY A 115 14.37 -12.84 11.97
C GLY A 115 13.53 -13.81 12.84
N LYS A 116 12.52 -14.48 12.25
CA LYS A 116 11.76 -15.53 12.94
C LYS A 116 12.13 -16.93 12.44
N ASN A 117 12.05 -17.18 11.13
CA ASN A 117 12.40 -18.48 10.53
C ASN A 117 13.91 -18.67 10.42
N LYS A 118 14.62 -17.66 9.96
CA LYS A 118 16.07 -17.53 9.95
C LYS A 118 16.46 -16.08 10.17
N SER A 119 17.58 -15.85 10.84
CA SER A 119 18.20 -14.52 10.93
C SER A 119 18.82 -14.10 9.58
N LEU A 120 19.05 -12.81 9.39
CA LEU A 120 19.77 -12.32 8.22
C LEU A 120 21.17 -12.92 8.12
N LYS A 121 21.84 -13.11 9.27
CA LYS A 121 23.18 -13.74 9.35
C LYS A 121 23.19 -15.18 8.83
N GLU A 122 22.12 -15.94 9.07
CA GLU A 122 21.99 -17.29 8.54
C GLU A 122 21.73 -17.28 7.03
N LEU A 123 20.86 -16.37 6.55
CA LEU A 123 20.63 -16.23 5.10
C LEU A 123 21.88 -15.80 4.34
N LYS A 124 22.74 -14.97 4.94
CA LYS A 124 24.06 -14.61 4.36
C LYS A 124 25.02 -15.80 4.19
N LYS A 125 24.77 -16.93 4.84
CA LYS A 125 25.54 -18.17 4.62
C LYS A 125 24.99 -19.00 3.48
N ASP A 126 23.71 -18.85 3.18
CA ASP A 126 23.03 -19.61 2.13
C ASP A 126 23.20 -18.95 0.74
N HIS A 127 23.59 -17.67 0.70
CA HIS A 127 23.66 -16.86 -0.52
C HIS A 127 24.93 -16.02 -0.59
N ASP A 128 25.44 -15.83 -1.79
CA ASP A 128 26.60 -14.96 -2.05
C ASP A 128 26.28 -13.47 -1.86
N ALA A 129 25.01 -13.10 -2.07
CA ALA A 129 24.51 -11.74 -1.82
C ALA A 129 23.04 -11.76 -1.36
N ILE A 130 22.66 -10.73 -0.61
CA ILE A 130 21.28 -10.54 -0.16
C ILE A 130 20.79 -9.13 -0.56
N LEU A 131 19.62 -9.07 -1.19
CA LEU A 131 18.87 -7.83 -1.43
C LEU A 131 17.73 -7.72 -0.42
N ILE A 132 17.60 -6.56 0.22
CA ILE A 132 16.48 -6.24 1.09
C ILE A 132 15.49 -5.35 0.33
N ALA A 133 14.29 -5.86 0.06
CA ALA A 133 13.23 -5.23 -0.73
C ALA A 133 11.86 -5.30 -0.03
N THR A 134 11.85 -5.09 1.29
CA THR A 134 10.70 -5.33 2.16
C THR A 134 9.57 -4.30 2.04
N GLY A 135 9.83 -3.14 1.43
CA GLY A 135 8.85 -2.05 1.41
C GLY A 135 8.68 -1.38 2.78
N VAL A 136 7.56 -0.68 2.96
CA VAL A 136 7.22 0.07 4.19
C VAL A 136 5.79 -0.29 4.60
N TYR A 137 5.63 -0.89 5.78
CA TYR A 137 4.35 -1.44 6.24
C TYR A 137 3.88 -0.94 7.62
N LYS A 138 4.75 -0.27 8.40
CA LYS A 138 4.37 0.25 9.71
C LYS A 138 3.45 1.46 9.53
N SER A 139 2.15 1.27 9.75
CA SER A 139 1.17 2.35 9.70
C SER A 139 1.49 3.43 10.71
N ARG A 140 1.34 4.70 10.31
CA ARG A 140 1.36 5.83 11.24
C ARG A 140 0.08 5.86 12.04
N GLU A 141 0.21 6.22 13.30
CA GLU A 141 -0.89 6.32 14.23
C GLU A 141 -1.32 7.77 14.46
N ILE A 142 -2.51 7.95 14.99
CA ILE A 142 -3.02 9.20 15.51
C ILE A 142 -3.29 9.00 17.00
N ASP A 143 -2.67 9.84 17.82
CA ASP A 143 -2.83 9.80 19.28
C ASP A 143 -3.83 10.86 19.71
N ILE A 144 -5.10 10.47 19.74
CA ILE A 144 -6.22 11.29 20.20
C ILE A 144 -7.13 10.46 21.12
N PRO A 145 -7.92 11.09 21.99
CA PRO A 145 -8.85 10.36 22.86
C PRO A 145 -9.73 9.39 22.08
N GLY A 146 -9.86 8.17 22.57
CA GLY A 146 -10.67 7.10 21.96
C GLY A 146 -9.95 6.29 20.87
N SER A 147 -8.65 6.48 20.61
CA SER A 147 -7.89 5.73 19.61
C SER A 147 -7.83 4.21 19.86
N ASN A 148 -8.14 3.76 21.06
CA ASN A 148 -8.21 2.36 21.48
C ASN A 148 -9.57 1.70 21.27
N LEU A 149 -10.59 2.43 20.83
CA LEU A 149 -11.91 1.87 20.54
C LEU A 149 -11.84 0.84 19.41
N LYS A 150 -12.67 -0.19 19.48
CA LYS A 150 -12.85 -1.15 18.36
C LYS A 150 -13.35 -0.43 17.10
N ASN A 151 -13.22 -1.08 15.96
CA ASN A 151 -13.63 -0.56 14.64
C ASN A 151 -12.85 0.67 14.19
N ILE A 152 -11.60 0.83 14.66
CA ILE A 152 -10.63 1.80 14.15
C ILE A 152 -9.42 1.02 13.63
N TYR A 153 -9.21 1.00 12.32
CA TYR A 153 -8.19 0.14 11.69
C TYR A 153 -7.25 0.90 10.78
N PRO A 154 -6.00 0.45 10.64
CA PRO A 154 -5.10 0.92 9.60
C PRO A 154 -5.63 0.56 8.21
N ALA A 155 -5.38 1.42 7.23
CA ALA A 155 -5.77 1.23 5.83
C ALA A 155 -5.33 -0.11 5.26
N MET A 156 -4.08 -0.53 5.52
CA MET A 156 -3.56 -1.79 4.99
C MET A 156 -4.27 -3.02 5.54
N GLN A 157 -4.75 -2.98 6.78
CA GLN A 157 -5.52 -4.09 7.34
C GLN A 157 -6.87 -4.23 6.62
N TYR A 158 -7.54 -3.09 6.37
CA TYR A 158 -8.81 -3.04 5.63
C TYR A 158 -8.64 -3.50 4.17
N LEU A 159 -7.66 -2.95 3.45
CA LEU A 159 -7.41 -3.29 2.05
C LEU A 159 -6.95 -4.74 1.89
N THR A 160 -6.08 -5.23 2.77
CA THR A 160 -5.65 -6.64 2.75
C THR A 160 -6.82 -7.59 2.98
N ALA A 161 -7.70 -7.29 3.95
CA ALA A 161 -8.90 -8.10 4.20
C ALA A 161 -9.81 -8.14 2.96
N SER A 162 -10.06 -6.99 2.34
CA SER A 162 -10.87 -6.88 1.12
C SER A 162 -10.25 -7.64 -0.06
N ASN A 163 -8.94 -7.49 -0.30
CA ASN A 163 -8.25 -8.17 -1.39
C ASN A 163 -8.20 -9.68 -1.17
N ARG A 164 -7.92 -10.15 0.05
CA ARG A 164 -7.96 -11.59 0.39
C ARG A 164 -9.35 -12.17 0.17
N LYS A 165 -10.40 -11.45 0.55
CA LYS A 165 -11.77 -11.88 0.29
C LYS A 165 -12.05 -11.99 -1.20
N GLY A 166 -11.60 -11.02 -2.00
CA GLY A 166 -11.67 -11.05 -3.46
C GLY A 166 -10.89 -12.21 -4.12
N LEU A 167 -9.83 -12.69 -3.47
CA LEU A 167 -9.05 -13.87 -3.86
C LEU A 167 -9.67 -15.21 -3.41
N GLY A 168 -10.83 -15.17 -2.73
CA GLY A 168 -11.54 -16.36 -2.24
C GLY A 168 -11.09 -16.87 -0.87
N ASP A 169 -10.23 -16.13 -0.16
CA ASP A 169 -9.79 -16.52 1.18
C ASP A 169 -10.94 -16.39 2.20
N LYS A 170 -10.87 -17.23 3.25
CA LYS A 170 -11.67 -17.03 4.46
C LYS A 170 -10.97 -15.96 5.30
N VAL A 171 -11.66 -14.85 5.54
CA VAL A 171 -11.13 -13.69 6.30
C VAL A 171 -12.09 -13.38 7.44
N GLU A 172 -11.75 -13.83 8.64
CA GLU A 172 -12.64 -13.75 9.81
C GLU A 172 -13.18 -12.33 10.06
N LEU A 173 -12.32 -11.33 10.10
CA LEU A 173 -12.71 -9.93 10.34
C LEU A 173 -13.55 -9.33 9.20
N PHE A 174 -13.46 -9.85 8.00
CA PHE A 174 -14.32 -9.45 6.90
C PHE A 174 -15.65 -10.20 6.96
N ASP A 175 -15.60 -11.51 7.17
CA ASP A 175 -16.74 -12.41 7.13
C ASP A 175 -17.71 -12.16 8.30
N ASN A 176 -17.21 -11.75 9.48
CA ASN A 176 -18.01 -11.33 10.62
C ASN A 176 -18.49 -9.87 10.54
N GLY A 177 -18.21 -9.18 9.45
CA GLY A 177 -18.60 -7.80 9.20
C GLY A 177 -17.70 -6.74 9.81
N THR A 178 -16.68 -7.05 10.61
CA THR A 178 -15.83 -6.05 11.28
C THR A 178 -15.10 -5.15 10.28
N LEU A 179 -14.45 -5.74 9.27
CA LEU A 179 -13.72 -5.05 8.19
C LEU A 179 -14.50 -5.01 6.86
N ASN A 180 -15.79 -5.25 6.87
CA ASN A 180 -16.68 -5.06 5.73
C ASN A 180 -17.44 -3.75 5.89
N ALA A 181 -17.48 -2.91 4.86
CA ALA A 181 -18.12 -1.60 4.89
C ALA A 181 -19.64 -1.64 4.61
N GLU A 182 -20.20 -2.79 4.26
CA GLU A 182 -21.60 -2.94 3.87
C GLU A 182 -22.57 -2.38 4.91
N GLY A 183 -23.43 -1.45 4.48
CA GLY A 183 -24.46 -0.81 5.30
C GLY A 183 -23.95 0.13 6.39
N LYS A 184 -22.66 0.46 6.44
CA LYS A 184 -22.02 1.25 7.48
C LYS A 184 -21.75 2.68 7.08
N ASP A 185 -21.69 3.56 8.07
CA ASP A 185 -21.16 4.91 7.95
C ASP A 185 -19.62 4.85 8.12
N ILE A 186 -18.88 5.08 7.04
CA ILE A 186 -17.42 4.93 6.98
C ILE A 186 -16.73 6.30 7.04
N VAL A 187 -15.72 6.41 7.87
CA VAL A 187 -14.83 7.58 7.91
C VAL A 187 -13.40 7.13 7.60
N VAL A 188 -12.82 7.69 6.53
CA VAL A 188 -11.42 7.50 6.16
C VAL A 188 -10.64 8.76 6.51
N ILE A 189 -9.52 8.62 7.23
CA ILE A 189 -8.68 9.73 7.64
C ILE A 189 -7.38 9.69 6.83
N GLY A 190 -7.19 10.67 5.95
CA GLY A 190 -6.00 10.77 5.09
C GLY A 190 -6.29 11.36 3.73
N GLY A 191 -5.25 11.64 2.95
CA GLY A 191 -5.37 12.29 1.65
C GLY A 191 -4.41 11.76 0.58
N GLY A 192 -3.78 10.62 0.79
CA GLY A 192 -2.95 9.94 -0.22
C GLY A 192 -3.73 8.93 -1.04
N ASP A 193 -3.07 8.32 -2.03
CA ASP A 193 -3.69 7.30 -2.90
C ASP A 193 -4.23 6.11 -2.10
N THR A 194 -3.60 5.74 -0.99
CA THR A 194 -4.12 4.70 -0.07
C THR A 194 -5.48 5.09 0.52
N ALA A 195 -5.73 6.37 0.81
CA ALA A 195 -7.04 6.83 1.27
C ALA A 195 -8.07 6.71 0.15
N MET A 196 -7.71 7.05 -1.10
CA MET A 196 -8.57 6.87 -2.27
C MET A 196 -8.90 5.40 -2.50
N ASP A 197 -7.95 4.51 -2.31
CA ASP A 197 -8.18 3.06 -2.37
C ASP A 197 -9.20 2.62 -1.31
N CYS A 198 -9.09 3.13 -0.08
CA CYS A 198 -10.01 2.79 1.01
C CYS A 198 -11.44 3.31 0.76
N VAL A 199 -11.60 4.59 0.39
CA VAL A 199 -12.94 5.17 0.19
C VAL A 199 -13.66 4.51 -1.00
N ARG A 200 -12.95 4.27 -2.10
CA ARG A 200 -13.51 3.64 -3.29
C ARG A 200 -13.81 2.15 -3.08
N THR A 201 -13.01 1.48 -2.25
CA THR A 201 -13.31 0.11 -1.80
C THR A 201 -14.58 0.08 -0.96
N ALA A 202 -14.74 1.03 -0.02
CA ALA A 202 -15.94 1.11 0.83
C ALA A 202 -17.23 1.35 0.02
N ILE A 203 -17.19 2.22 -1.00
CA ILE A 203 -18.30 2.39 -1.94
C ILE A 203 -18.67 1.06 -2.62
N ARG A 204 -17.68 0.30 -3.12
CA ARG A 204 -17.91 -1.00 -3.77
C ARG A 204 -18.39 -2.10 -2.84
N GLN A 205 -18.17 -1.94 -1.56
CA GLN A 205 -18.73 -2.81 -0.52
C GLN A 205 -20.13 -2.36 -0.07
N ASN A 206 -20.78 -1.43 -0.77
CA ASN A 206 -22.13 -0.91 -0.46
C ASN A 206 -22.20 -0.24 0.93
N ALA A 207 -21.19 0.56 1.28
CA ALA A 207 -21.25 1.40 2.46
C ALA A 207 -22.48 2.34 2.40
N LYS A 208 -23.11 2.58 3.55
CA LYS A 208 -24.25 3.52 3.68
C LYS A 208 -23.81 4.96 3.41
N SER A 209 -22.65 5.36 3.91
CA SER A 209 -22.00 6.62 3.60
C SER A 209 -20.49 6.49 3.71
N VAL A 210 -19.75 7.24 2.89
CA VAL A 210 -18.28 7.28 2.94
C VAL A 210 -17.81 8.72 3.01
N LYS A 211 -17.12 9.06 4.09
CA LYS A 211 -16.54 10.39 4.30
C LYS A 211 -15.02 10.31 4.38
N CYS A 212 -14.34 11.18 3.63
CA CYS A 212 -12.88 11.30 3.66
C CYS A 212 -12.48 12.58 4.39
N LEU A 213 -11.81 12.46 5.53
CA LEU A 213 -11.29 13.60 6.29
C LEU A 213 -9.89 13.92 5.83
N TYR A 214 -9.68 15.15 5.36
CA TYR A 214 -8.36 15.62 5.02
C TYR A 214 -8.06 17.01 5.62
N ARG A 215 -6.93 17.08 6.33
CA ARG A 215 -6.53 18.27 7.11
C ARG A 215 -6.10 19.49 6.27
N ARG A 216 -5.94 19.34 4.95
CA ARG A 216 -5.69 20.44 4.00
C ARG A 216 -6.83 20.52 2.99
N ASP A 217 -6.71 21.41 2.03
CA ASP A 217 -7.64 21.55 0.90
C ASP A 217 -7.31 20.57 -0.25
N LYS A 218 -8.17 20.56 -1.27
CA LYS A 218 -8.02 19.71 -2.46
C LYS A 218 -6.71 20.00 -3.20
N ALA A 219 -6.31 21.26 -3.30
CA ALA A 219 -5.09 21.67 -4.02
C ALA A 219 -3.80 21.16 -3.34
N ASN A 220 -3.82 21.01 -2.02
CA ASN A 220 -2.70 20.50 -1.24
C ASN A 220 -2.77 18.99 -0.96
N MET A 221 -3.66 18.26 -1.62
CA MET A 221 -3.81 16.82 -1.44
C MET A 221 -2.71 16.07 -2.18
N PRO A 222 -1.99 15.11 -1.54
CA PRO A 222 -0.92 14.35 -2.19
C PRO A 222 -1.41 13.22 -3.09
N GLY A 223 -2.68 12.82 -2.97
CA GLY A 223 -3.30 11.83 -3.83
C GLY A 223 -3.49 12.36 -5.25
N SER A 224 -3.49 11.45 -6.22
CA SER A 224 -3.74 11.78 -7.61
C SER A 224 -5.08 12.49 -7.77
N SER A 225 -5.10 13.65 -8.43
CA SER A 225 -6.33 14.42 -8.69
C SER A 225 -7.38 13.59 -9.45
N ARG A 226 -6.94 12.71 -10.33
CA ARG A 226 -7.80 11.74 -11.03
C ARG A 226 -8.51 10.80 -10.05
N GLU A 227 -7.78 10.23 -9.08
CA GLU A 227 -8.38 9.34 -8.09
C GLU A 227 -9.35 10.05 -7.16
N VAL A 228 -9.05 11.31 -6.83
CA VAL A 228 -9.97 12.17 -6.05
C VAL A 228 -11.27 12.45 -6.81
N ASN A 229 -11.15 12.83 -8.08
CA ASN A 229 -12.34 13.07 -8.93
C ASN A 229 -13.17 11.79 -9.09
N ASN A 230 -12.54 10.65 -9.37
CA ASN A 230 -13.23 9.37 -9.44
C ASN A 230 -13.97 9.04 -8.12
N ALA A 231 -13.36 9.32 -6.96
CA ALA A 231 -13.99 9.09 -5.67
C ALA A 231 -15.20 10.01 -5.43
N GLU A 232 -15.10 11.30 -5.83
CA GLU A 232 -16.24 12.25 -5.79
C GLU A 232 -17.38 11.80 -6.70
N GLU A 233 -17.10 11.38 -7.93
CA GLU A 233 -18.07 10.82 -8.89
C GLU A 233 -18.75 9.55 -8.36
N GLU A 234 -18.02 8.72 -7.62
CA GLU A 234 -18.53 7.50 -6.97
C GLU A 234 -19.35 7.80 -5.69
N GLY A 235 -19.48 9.07 -5.26
CA GLY A 235 -20.31 9.48 -4.14
C GLY A 235 -19.59 9.61 -2.79
N VAL A 236 -18.26 9.67 -2.78
CA VAL A 236 -17.49 9.95 -1.57
C VAL A 236 -17.63 11.42 -1.17
N GLU A 237 -18.00 11.67 0.09
CA GLU A 237 -18.07 13.01 0.66
C GLU A 237 -16.69 13.41 1.23
N PHE A 238 -16.03 14.38 0.62
CA PHE A 238 -14.78 14.93 1.15
C PHE A 238 -15.04 16.03 2.18
N LYS A 239 -14.46 15.88 3.34
CA LYS A 239 -14.37 16.89 4.40
C LYS A 239 -13.00 17.53 4.36
N TRP A 240 -12.84 18.50 3.45
CA TRP A 240 -11.62 19.28 3.32
C TRP A 240 -11.40 20.14 4.56
N LEU A 241 -10.13 20.50 4.84
CA LEU A 241 -9.76 21.32 5.99
C LEU A 241 -10.39 20.80 7.28
N SER A 242 -10.34 19.49 7.50
CA SER A 242 -10.93 18.83 8.65
C SER A 242 -9.98 17.81 9.25
N SER A 243 -9.87 17.82 10.58
CA SER A 243 -9.05 16.89 11.34
C SER A 243 -9.84 16.28 12.48
N PRO A 244 -9.71 14.97 12.76
CA PRO A 244 -10.33 14.39 13.93
C PRO A 244 -9.62 14.87 15.21
N THR A 245 -10.38 15.09 16.27
CA THR A 245 -9.91 15.46 17.61
C THR A 245 -10.19 14.39 18.65
N LYS A 246 -11.21 13.57 18.41
CA LYS A 246 -11.59 12.49 19.33
C LYS A 246 -12.42 11.43 18.60
N PHE A 247 -12.23 10.18 18.99
CA PHE A 247 -13.17 9.10 18.66
C PHE A 247 -14.12 8.88 19.82
N LEU A 248 -15.41 8.78 19.51
CA LEU A 248 -16.49 8.69 20.49
C LEU A 248 -17.18 7.34 20.37
N GLY A 249 -17.52 6.75 21.51
CA GLY A 249 -18.17 5.46 21.64
C GLY A 249 -17.89 4.83 23.02
N THR A 250 -18.50 3.70 23.30
CA THR A 250 -18.25 2.96 24.56
C THR A 250 -17.24 1.83 24.37
N GLU A 251 -17.53 0.83 23.55
CA GLU A 251 -16.63 -0.28 23.21
C GLU A 251 -16.03 -0.15 21.80
N LYS A 252 -16.81 0.40 20.90
CA LYS A 252 -16.44 0.63 19.50
C LYS A 252 -16.70 2.08 19.11
N VAL A 253 -16.09 2.53 18.05
CA VAL A 253 -16.36 3.87 17.51
C VAL A 253 -17.82 3.96 17.04
N GLU A 254 -18.48 5.04 17.37
CA GLU A 254 -19.85 5.38 16.98
C GLU A 254 -19.90 6.72 16.25
N SER A 255 -18.93 7.59 16.54
CA SER A 255 -18.74 8.86 15.86
C SER A 255 -17.33 9.40 16.03
N VAL A 256 -16.99 10.38 15.20
CA VAL A 256 -15.72 11.11 15.21
C VAL A 256 -16.02 12.58 15.46
N GLU A 257 -15.42 13.15 16.49
CA GLU A 257 -15.38 14.61 16.67
C GLU A 257 -14.31 15.17 15.74
N VAL A 258 -14.67 16.16 14.95
CA VAL A 258 -13.80 16.81 13.99
C VAL A 258 -13.79 18.31 14.18
N VAL A 259 -12.68 18.94 13.85
CA VAL A 259 -12.49 20.38 13.90
C VAL A 259 -12.08 20.91 12.52
N LYS A 260 -12.49 22.13 12.19
CA LYS A 260 -12.02 22.79 10.98
C LYS A 260 -10.56 23.23 11.10
N MET A 261 -9.88 23.20 9.97
CA MET A 261 -8.48 23.62 9.84
C MET A 261 -8.40 24.87 8.97
N ILE A 262 -7.43 25.71 9.22
CA ILE A 262 -6.99 26.78 8.33
C ILE A 262 -5.58 26.51 7.84
N LEU A 263 -5.23 26.97 6.66
CA LEU A 263 -3.88 26.84 6.11
C LEU A 263 -3.03 28.03 6.57
N GLY A 264 -2.00 27.73 7.37
CA GLY A 264 -0.99 28.68 7.80
C GLY A 264 0.16 28.81 6.79
N GLN A 265 1.34 29.16 7.29
CA GLN A 265 2.57 29.28 6.50
C GLN A 265 3.02 27.92 5.96
N GLU A 266 3.86 27.95 4.92
CA GLU A 266 4.45 26.75 4.34
C GLU A 266 5.41 26.07 5.31
N ASP A 267 5.40 24.75 5.33
CA ASP A 267 6.34 23.91 6.06
C ASP A 267 7.65 23.70 5.24
N SER A 268 8.63 23.03 5.82
CA SER A 268 9.93 22.72 5.17
C SER A 268 9.78 21.90 3.87
N SER A 269 8.62 21.36 3.57
CA SER A 269 8.30 20.64 2.32
C SER A 269 7.58 21.51 1.27
N GLY A 270 7.43 22.82 1.53
CA GLY A 270 6.71 23.75 0.66
C GLY A 270 5.18 23.62 0.73
N ARG A 271 4.63 22.87 1.69
CA ARG A 271 3.19 22.71 1.86
C ARG A 271 2.67 23.54 3.03
N LYS A 272 1.54 24.18 2.84
CA LYS A 272 0.89 24.99 3.90
C LYS A 272 0.58 24.13 5.13
N LYS A 273 1.04 24.58 6.31
CA LYS A 273 0.82 23.90 7.58
C LYS A 273 -0.64 24.02 8.01
N PRO A 274 -1.34 22.91 8.28
CA PRO A 274 -2.71 22.99 8.79
C PRO A 274 -2.69 23.41 10.26
N VAL A 275 -3.56 24.36 10.63
CA VAL A 275 -3.73 24.91 11.98
C VAL A 275 -5.18 24.72 12.41
N ILE A 276 -5.40 24.29 13.65
CA ILE A 276 -6.73 24.06 14.22
C ILE A 276 -7.47 25.42 14.36
N GLN A 277 -8.73 25.45 13.93
CA GLN A 277 -9.67 26.54 14.19
C GLN A 277 -10.58 26.14 15.35
N SER A 278 -10.25 26.61 16.54
CA SER A 278 -11.00 26.33 17.78
C SER A 278 -12.46 26.82 17.68
N GLY A 279 -13.38 26.14 18.35
CA GLY A 279 -14.81 26.49 18.38
C GLY A 279 -15.57 26.04 17.12
N THR A 280 -14.98 25.15 16.31
CA THR A 280 -15.60 24.63 15.08
C THR A 280 -15.87 23.12 15.15
N GLU A 281 -15.82 22.56 16.36
CA GLU A 281 -16.01 21.15 16.63
C GLU A 281 -17.39 20.68 16.13
N SER A 282 -17.42 19.53 15.48
CA SER A 282 -18.65 18.90 15.01
C SER A 282 -18.52 17.37 15.07
N ILE A 283 -19.67 16.69 15.10
CA ILE A 283 -19.71 15.23 15.23
C ILE A 283 -20.07 14.61 13.89
N ILE A 284 -19.30 13.60 13.47
CA ILE A 284 -19.56 12.80 12.28
C ILE A 284 -19.81 11.36 12.72
N LYS A 285 -20.97 10.79 12.36
CA LYS A 285 -21.28 9.39 12.62
C LYS A 285 -20.29 8.48 11.89
N ALA A 286 -19.83 7.41 12.59
CA ALA A 286 -18.88 6.44 12.06
C ALA A 286 -19.08 5.07 12.72
N ASP A 287 -19.40 4.05 11.92
CA ASP A 287 -19.44 2.65 12.34
C ASP A 287 -18.06 1.95 12.15
N LEU A 288 -17.25 2.50 11.26
CA LEU A 288 -15.88 2.04 10.98
C LEU A 288 -15.01 3.24 10.60
N VAL A 289 -13.85 3.35 11.22
CA VAL A 289 -12.83 4.36 10.92
C VAL A 289 -11.61 3.68 10.32
N ILE A 290 -11.12 4.22 9.20
CA ILE A 290 -9.94 3.71 8.49
C ILE A 290 -8.85 4.79 8.52
N LYS A 291 -7.72 4.51 9.17
CA LYS A 291 -6.58 5.41 9.27
C LYS A 291 -5.65 5.21 8.09
N SER A 292 -5.56 6.20 7.19
CA SER A 292 -4.69 6.23 6.00
C SER A 292 -3.67 7.36 6.09
N LEU A 293 -2.86 7.34 7.16
CA LEU A 293 -1.94 8.42 7.56
C LEU A 293 -0.54 8.29 6.97
N GLY A 294 -0.31 7.28 6.11
CA GLY A 294 1.00 6.92 5.58
C GLY A 294 1.71 5.87 6.46
N PHE A 295 2.97 5.63 6.11
CA PHE A 295 3.76 4.55 6.69
C PHE A 295 5.12 5.05 7.12
N ASP A 296 5.70 4.36 8.11
CA ASP A 296 7.09 4.50 8.53
C ASP A 296 7.82 3.18 8.29
N PRO A 297 9.15 3.21 8.10
CA PRO A 297 9.95 2.00 8.03
C PRO A 297 9.82 1.15 9.30
N GLU A 298 9.78 -0.17 9.13
CA GLU A 298 9.90 -1.11 10.23
C GLU A 298 11.36 -1.07 10.75
N ASN A 299 11.57 -1.42 12.01
CA ASN A 299 12.93 -1.51 12.58
C ASN A 299 13.64 -2.77 12.06
N ILE A 300 14.11 -2.72 10.82
CA ILE A 300 14.74 -3.85 10.13
C ILE A 300 15.95 -4.43 10.90
N PRO A 301 16.88 -3.63 11.49
CA PRO A 301 17.96 -4.19 12.29
C PRO A 301 17.49 -5.09 13.42
N THR A 302 16.45 -4.67 14.14
CA THR A 302 15.86 -5.47 15.22
C THR A 302 15.10 -6.69 14.69
N LEU A 303 14.26 -6.50 13.66
CA LEU A 303 13.45 -7.57 13.07
C LEU A 303 14.30 -8.68 12.48
N PHE A 304 15.42 -8.36 11.84
CA PHE A 304 16.30 -9.34 11.19
C PHE A 304 17.37 -9.91 12.12
N GLY A 305 17.45 -9.43 13.37
CA GLY A 305 18.48 -9.83 14.31
C GLY A 305 19.89 -9.38 13.91
N GLU A 306 20.01 -8.28 13.15
CA GLU A 306 21.27 -7.77 12.61
C GLU A 306 21.48 -6.31 13.03
N LYS A 307 22.07 -6.12 14.21
CA LYS A 307 22.27 -4.80 14.81
C LYS A 307 23.28 -3.91 14.04
N GLU A 308 24.16 -4.53 13.25
CA GLU A 308 25.16 -3.83 12.45
C GLU A 308 24.57 -3.24 11.15
N LEU A 309 23.33 -3.59 10.81
CA LEU A 309 22.64 -3.02 9.65
C LEU A 309 22.37 -1.54 9.90
N SER A 310 23.12 -0.67 9.22
CA SER A 310 23.01 0.78 9.39
C SER A 310 21.71 1.32 8.79
N VAL A 311 21.08 2.24 9.51
CA VAL A 311 19.87 2.93 9.04
C VAL A 311 20.00 4.43 9.16
N THR A 312 19.30 5.15 8.30
CA THR A 312 19.20 6.61 8.32
C THR A 312 18.40 7.08 9.54
N ARG A 313 18.38 8.38 9.79
CA ARG A 313 17.53 9.00 10.82
C ARG A 313 16.03 8.75 10.62
N TRP A 314 15.61 8.34 9.43
CA TRP A 314 14.21 7.99 9.12
C TRP A 314 13.93 6.49 9.21
N GLY A 315 14.93 5.67 9.58
CA GLY A 315 14.78 4.21 9.70
C GLY A 315 14.91 3.45 8.38
N THR A 316 15.26 4.11 7.28
CA THR A 316 15.60 3.45 6.01
C THR A 316 17.03 2.94 6.03
N ILE A 317 17.31 1.84 5.32
CA ILE A 317 18.65 1.23 5.26
C ILE A 317 19.61 2.21 4.60
N ASN A 318 20.79 2.42 5.21
CA ASN A 318 21.90 3.14 4.58
C ASN A 318 22.49 2.29 3.46
N ILE A 319 22.76 2.91 2.34
CA ILE A 319 23.48 2.34 1.20
C ILE A 319 24.69 3.20 0.87
N ASP A 320 25.79 2.56 0.50
CA ASP A 320 26.93 3.21 -0.11
C ASP A 320 26.67 3.26 -1.64
N LEU A 321 26.86 4.44 -2.24
CA LEU A 321 26.64 4.67 -3.67
C LEU A 321 27.96 4.64 -4.44
#